data_4bef062b75e2cc88a59e2c9affc91f58
#
_entry.id   4bef062b75e2cc88a59e2c9affc91f58
#
_cell.length_a   1.000
_cell.length_b   1.000
_cell.length_c   1.000
_cell.angle_alpha   90.00
_cell.angle_beta   90.00
_cell.angle_gamma   90.00
#
_symmetry.space_group_name_H-M   'P 1'
#
loop_
_entity.id
_entity.type
_entity.pdbx_description
1 polymer ?
#
loop_
_entity_poly.entity_id
_entity_poly.type
_entity_poly.pdbx_seq_one_letter_code
_entity_poly.pdbx_strand_id
1 'polypeptide(L)'
;MFDDEEEEYNDSSLSEDIEHFEAHLKGQKLKFIDSDRLEGLIDHYLIQGQFNKAKIAAEFGIYQFAYNPMFKLRKAQALGGMGLLQEALDCVVQLEKQEIDSAELYLTKASIHAQQREHKQAIRYFKLALEHSDPEEHDYIYLDIAIEYERLQLYQEAIDTLHQALKANKNNEAALYELGRCYD
;
A
#
# COMPACT_ATOMS: atom_id res chain seq x y z
N MET A 1 0.33 -0.36 29.74
CA MET A 1 0.64 -1.65 30.40
C MET A 1 -0.04 -2.85 29.74
N PHE A 2 -1.29 -2.76 29.25
CA PHE A 2 -1.89 -3.82 28.41
C PHE A 2 -1.46 -3.71 26.94
N ASP A 3 -1.26 -2.50 26.44
CA ASP A 3 -0.84 -2.24 25.05
C ASP A 3 0.61 -2.71 24.79
N ASP A 4 1.52 -2.56 25.76
CA ASP A 4 2.91 -2.99 25.63
C ASP A 4 3.07 -4.52 25.55
N GLU A 5 2.20 -5.29 26.22
CA GLU A 5 2.21 -6.77 26.20
C GLU A 5 1.62 -7.32 24.88
N GLU A 6 0.63 -6.65 24.29
CA GLU A 6 0.06 -7.02 22.98
C GLU A 6 1.02 -6.71 21.83
N GLU A 7 1.75 -5.58 21.88
CA GLU A 7 2.78 -5.24 20.89
C GLU A 7 3.96 -6.23 20.95
N GLU A 8 4.44 -6.59 22.15
CA GLU A 8 5.55 -7.54 22.33
C GLU A 8 5.17 -8.98 21.88
N TYR A 9 3.93 -9.39 22.12
CA TYR A 9 3.39 -10.68 21.65
C TYR A 9 3.25 -10.70 20.12
N ASN A 10 2.79 -9.62 19.51
CA ASN A 10 2.61 -9.50 18.07
C ASN A 10 3.95 -9.50 17.32
N ASP A 11 4.97 -8.84 17.87
CA ASP A 11 6.32 -8.77 17.28
C ASP A 11 7.04 -10.13 17.37
N SER A 12 6.87 -10.87 18.47
CA SER A 12 7.44 -12.22 18.62
C SER A 12 6.79 -13.23 17.66
N SER A 13 5.47 -13.14 17.45
CA SER A 13 4.74 -14.02 16.55
C SER A 13 5.09 -13.77 15.07
N LEU A 14 5.25 -12.51 14.68
CA LEU A 14 5.67 -12.12 13.34
C LEU A 14 7.09 -12.62 13.04
N SER A 15 8.02 -12.52 14.00
CA SER A 15 9.39 -13.02 13.85
C SER A 15 9.42 -14.54 13.59
N GLU A 16 8.60 -15.31 14.32
CA GLU A 16 8.46 -16.75 14.07
C GLU A 16 7.89 -17.06 12.67
N ASP A 17 6.90 -16.29 12.21
CA ASP A 17 6.30 -16.47 10.89
C ASP A 17 7.30 -16.17 9.78
N ILE A 18 8.10 -15.13 9.94
CA ILE A 18 9.19 -14.80 9.01
C ILE A 18 10.17 -15.97 8.91
N GLU A 19 10.66 -16.49 10.04
CA GLU A 19 11.60 -17.61 10.06
C GLU A 19 11.01 -18.86 9.39
N HIS A 20 9.76 -19.20 9.72
CA HIS A 20 9.07 -20.34 9.13
C HIS A 20 8.83 -20.19 7.63
N PHE A 21 8.43 -19.01 7.19
CA PHE A 21 8.20 -18.74 5.78
C PHE A 21 9.51 -18.74 4.99
N GLU A 22 10.57 -18.16 5.52
CA GLU A 22 11.90 -18.20 4.90
C GLU A 22 12.49 -19.61 4.83
N ALA A 23 12.22 -20.44 5.83
CA ALA A 23 12.58 -21.86 5.78
C ALA A 23 11.78 -22.60 4.69
N HIS A 24 10.50 -22.24 4.50
CA HIS A 24 9.68 -22.78 3.41
C HIS A 24 10.23 -22.40 2.03
N LEU A 25 10.65 -21.15 1.84
CA LEU A 25 11.29 -20.72 0.59
C LEU A 25 12.59 -21.50 0.27
N LYS A 26 13.20 -22.11 1.28
CA LYS A 26 14.37 -23.00 1.16
C LYS A 26 13.99 -24.50 1.01
N GLY A 27 12.69 -24.80 0.84
CA GLY A 27 12.18 -26.15 0.59
C GLY A 27 11.69 -26.91 1.83
N GLN A 28 11.60 -26.27 2.99
CA GLN A 28 10.98 -26.90 4.17
C GLN A 28 9.44 -26.85 4.07
N LYS A 29 8.78 -27.72 4.79
CA LYS A 29 7.32 -27.74 4.85
C LYS A 29 6.83 -26.53 5.62
N LEU A 30 5.97 -25.71 4.99
CA LEU A 30 5.33 -24.58 5.67
C LEU A 30 4.35 -25.09 6.73
N LYS A 31 4.44 -24.55 7.94
CA LYS A 31 3.40 -24.71 8.95
C LYS A 31 2.19 -23.87 8.58
N PHE A 32 1.03 -24.23 9.12
CA PHE A 32 -0.16 -23.43 8.94
C PHE A 32 0.04 -22.04 9.56
N ILE A 33 -0.25 -21.01 8.79
CA ILE A 33 -0.32 -19.61 9.22
C ILE A 33 -1.76 -19.19 8.98
N ASP A 34 -2.44 -18.61 9.98
CA ASP A 34 -3.78 -18.08 9.80
C ASP A 34 -3.80 -16.83 8.91
N SER A 35 -5.01 -16.39 8.53
CA SER A 35 -5.19 -15.29 7.58
C SER A 35 -4.53 -13.99 8.06
N ASP A 36 -4.79 -13.60 9.31
CA ASP A 36 -4.36 -12.30 9.82
C ASP A 36 -2.83 -12.25 10.00
N ARG A 37 -2.24 -13.33 10.51
CA ARG A 37 -0.78 -13.47 10.62
C ARG A 37 -0.10 -13.48 9.24
N LEU A 38 -0.73 -14.14 8.25
CA LEU A 38 -0.20 -14.14 6.89
C LEU A 38 -0.29 -12.76 6.23
N GLU A 39 -1.34 -11.99 6.48
CA GLU A 39 -1.44 -10.60 6.05
C GLU A 39 -0.32 -9.76 6.69
N GLY A 40 -0.12 -9.86 8.00
CA GLY A 40 0.98 -9.17 8.69
C GLY A 40 2.37 -9.53 8.15
N LEU A 41 2.60 -10.80 7.81
CA LEU A 41 3.83 -11.25 7.17
C LEU A 41 4.03 -10.62 5.79
N ILE A 42 2.97 -10.53 4.98
CA ILE A 42 3.04 -9.91 3.66
C ILE A 42 3.32 -8.42 3.79
N ASP A 43 2.63 -7.72 4.71
CA ASP A 43 2.84 -6.30 4.97
C ASP A 43 4.26 -6.00 5.41
N HIS A 44 4.82 -6.83 6.28
CA HIS A 44 6.23 -6.74 6.64
C HIS A 44 7.14 -6.78 5.40
N TYR A 45 6.94 -7.76 4.50
CA TYR A 45 7.76 -7.83 3.30
C TYR A 45 7.55 -6.67 2.33
N LEU A 46 6.32 -6.15 2.23
CA LEU A 46 6.03 -4.94 1.42
C LEU A 46 6.76 -3.72 1.96
N ILE A 47 6.71 -3.48 3.27
CA ILE A 47 7.38 -2.36 3.95
C ILE A 47 8.90 -2.47 3.80
N GLN A 48 9.45 -3.68 3.89
CA GLN A 48 10.89 -3.92 3.71
C GLN A 48 11.34 -3.91 2.24
N GLY A 49 10.44 -3.64 1.27
CA GLY A 49 10.76 -3.67 -0.15
C GLY A 49 11.10 -5.07 -0.69
N GLN A 50 10.79 -6.12 0.07
CA GLN A 50 11.04 -7.51 -0.32
C GLN A 50 9.89 -8.05 -1.18
N PHE A 51 9.56 -7.34 -2.24
CA PHE A 51 8.36 -7.56 -3.06
C PHE A 51 8.22 -8.98 -3.61
N ASN A 52 9.32 -9.64 -3.94
CA ASN A 52 9.24 -11.03 -4.40
C ASN A 52 8.75 -11.98 -3.30
N LYS A 53 9.19 -11.80 -2.05
CA LYS A 53 8.71 -12.60 -0.91
C LYS A 53 7.25 -12.26 -0.61
N ALA A 54 6.89 -10.98 -0.62
CA ALA A 54 5.51 -10.53 -0.46
C ALA A 54 4.57 -11.16 -1.49
N LYS A 55 4.98 -11.18 -2.78
CA LYS A 55 4.22 -11.83 -3.86
C LYS A 55 4.01 -13.32 -3.58
N ILE A 56 5.07 -14.07 -3.22
CA ILE A 56 4.97 -15.50 -2.97
C ILE A 56 4.05 -15.78 -1.76
N ALA A 57 4.17 -15.01 -0.69
CA ALA A 57 3.29 -15.13 0.48
C ALA A 57 1.83 -14.79 0.13
N ALA A 58 1.59 -13.76 -0.69
CA ALA A 58 0.26 -13.42 -1.16
C ALA A 58 -0.34 -14.51 -2.06
N GLU A 59 0.44 -15.13 -2.93
CA GLU A 59 0.00 -16.27 -3.76
C GLU A 59 -0.35 -17.49 -2.90
N PHE A 60 0.40 -17.73 -1.82
CA PHE A 60 0.06 -18.76 -0.83
C PHE A 60 -1.26 -18.42 -0.13
N GLY A 61 -1.48 -17.16 0.27
CA GLY A 61 -2.74 -16.69 0.85
C GLY A 61 -3.93 -16.86 -0.10
N ILE A 62 -3.78 -16.52 -1.38
CA ILE A 62 -4.81 -16.72 -2.40
C ILE A 62 -5.19 -18.21 -2.53
N TYR A 63 -4.21 -19.10 -2.45
CA TYR A 63 -4.45 -20.56 -2.51
C TYR A 63 -5.16 -21.07 -1.27
N GLN A 64 -4.74 -20.63 -0.08
CA GLN A 64 -5.24 -21.15 1.20
C GLN A 64 -6.57 -20.49 1.61
N PHE A 65 -6.74 -19.22 1.30
CA PHE A 65 -7.89 -18.38 1.70
C PHE A 65 -8.57 -17.76 0.47
N ALA A 66 -9.06 -18.62 -0.43
CA ALA A 66 -9.56 -18.23 -1.76
C ALA A 66 -10.66 -17.16 -1.76
N TYR A 67 -11.36 -16.97 -0.64
CA TYR A 67 -12.45 -15.98 -0.49
C TYR A 67 -11.96 -14.66 0.13
N ASN A 68 -10.71 -14.57 0.59
CA ASN A 68 -10.16 -13.33 1.12
C ASN A 68 -9.54 -12.49 -0.03
N PRO A 69 -10.17 -11.36 -0.42
CA PRO A 69 -9.67 -10.54 -1.53
C PRO A 69 -8.37 -9.81 -1.18
N MET A 70 -8.05 -9.64 0.11
CA MET A 70 -6.87 -8.89 0.57
C MET A 70 -5.58 -9.50 0.03
N PHE A 71 -5.46 -10.83 -0.02
CA PHE A 71 -4.27 -11.47 -0.58
C PHE A 71 -4.04 -11.14 -2.06
N LYS A 72 -5.12 -10.95 -2.84
CA LYS A 72 -5.00 -10.52 -4.23
C LYS A 72 -4.58 -9.05 -4.32
N LEU A 73 -5.04 -8.21 -3.41
CA LEU A 73 -4.63 -6.81 -3.30
C LEU A 73 -3.15 -6.71 -2.92
N ARG A 74 -2.70 -7.44 -1.92
CA ARG A 74 -1.29 -7.53 -1.52
C ARG A 74 -0.40 -8.04 -2.67
N LYS A 75 -0.89 -9.02 -3.45
CA LYS A 75 -0.18 -9.45 -4.66
C LYS A 75 -0.05 -8.30 -5.67
N ALA A 76 -1.10 -7.51 -5.89
CA ALA A 76 -1.04 -6.36 -6.79
C ALA A 76 -0.02 -5.32 -6.31
N GLN A 77 0.02 -5.03 -5.01
CA GLN A 77 1.01 -4.13 -4.39
C GLN A 77 2.44 -4.64 -4.58
N ALA A 78 2.67 -5.92 -4.33
CA ALA A 78 3.98 -6.55 -4.53
C ALA A 78 4.43 -6.49 -6.00
N LEU A 79 3.53 -6.79 -6.94
CA LEU A 79 3.78 -6.68 -8.38
C LEU A 79 4.08 -5.24 -8.80
N GLY A 80 3.35 -4.25 -8.24
CA GLY A 80 3.62 -2.83 -8.43
C GLY A 80 5.02 -2.45 -7.96
N GLY A 81 5.42 -2.89 -6.76
CA GLY A 81 6.76 -2.70 -6.22
C GLY A 81 7.88 -3.35 -7.05
N MET A 82 7.59 -4.44 -7.76
CA MET A 82 8.49 -5.09 -8.71
C MET A 82 8.52 -4.41 -10.08
N GLY A 83 7.68 -3.40 -10.34
CA GLY A 83 7.52 -2.76 -11.64
C GLY A 83 6.74 -3.60 -12.67
N LEU A 84 6.11 -4.70 -12.27
CA LEU A 84 5.27 -5.56 -13.10
C LEU A 84 3.85 -4.98 -13.21
N LEU A 85 3.77 -3.76 -13.73
CA LEU A 85 2.60 -2.89 -13.64
C LEU A 85 1.36 -3.47 -14.33
N GLN A 86 1.53 -4.19 -15.46
CA GLN A 86 0.40 -4.80 -16.16
C GLN A 86 -0.20 -5.94 -15.35
N GLU A 87 0.63 -6.82 -14.76
CA GLU A 87 0.15 -7.91 -13.92
C GLU A 87 -0.53 -7.37 -12.65
N ALA A 88 0.00 -6.28 -12.09
CA ALA A 88 -0.62 -5.58 -10.95
C ALA A 88 -2.02 -5.05 -11.30
N LEU A 89 -2.17 -4.39 -12.46
CA LEU A 89 -3.47 -3.92 -12.94
C LEU A 89 -4.46 -5.07 -13.19
N ASP A 90 -4.01 -6.20 -13.72
CA ASP A 90 -4.87 -7.37 -13.94
C ASP A 90 -5.43 -7.91 -12.61
N CYS A 91 -4.65 -7.90 -11.53
CA CYS A 91 -5.14 -8.23 -10.18
C CYS A 91 -6.20 -7.23 -9.70
N VAL A 92 -5.94 -5.92 -9.87
CA VAL A 92 -6.88 -4.86 -9.46
C VAL A 92 -8.19 -4.96 -10.23
N VAL A 93 -8.16 -5.17 -11.55
CA VAL A 93 -9.37 -5.34 -12.39
C VAL A 93 -10.20 -6.55 -11.94
N GLN A 94 -9.54 -7.63 -11.46
CA GLN A 94 -10.27 -8.78 -10.92
C GLN A 94 -10.96 -8.46 -9.59
N LEU A 95 -10.37 -7.60 -8.75
CA LEU A 95 -10.97 -7.15 -7.49
C LEU A 95 -12.18 -6.23 -7.75
N GLU A 96 -12.07 -5.33 -8.71
CA GLU A 96 -13.18 -4.46 -9.13
C GLU A 96 -14.40 -5.27 -9.61
N LYS A 97 -14.18 -6.36 -10.35
CA LYS A 97 -15.25 -7.27 -10.77
C LYS A 97 -15.94 -7.99 -9.61
N GLN A 98 -15.30 -8.05 -8.44
CA GLN A 98 -15.87 -8.59 -7.21
C GLN A 98 -16.55 -7.50 -6.36
N GLU A 99 -16.74 -6.30 -6.93
CA GLU A 99 -17.35 -5.14 -6.25
C GLU A 99 -16.61 -4.73 -4.98
N ILE A 100 -15.29 -4.99 -4.93
CA ILE A 100 -14.43 -4.51 -3.85
C ILE A 100 -14.24 -3.01 -4.03
N ASP A 101 -14.68 -2.24 -3.05
CA ASP A 101 -14.64 -0.79 -3.02
C ASP A 101 -13.98 -0.33 -1.71
N SER A 102 -12.68 0.00 -1.77
CA SER A 102 -11.91 0.36 -0.59
C SER A 102 -10.84 1.41 -0.93
N ALA A 103 -10.49 2.22 0.08
CA ALA A 103 -9.40 3.19 -0.04
C ALA A 103 -8.12 2.52 -0.54
N GLU A 104 -7.77 1.38 0.03
CA GLU A 104 -6.53 0.66 -0.28
C GLU A 104 -6.48 0.16 -1.74
N LEU A 105 -7.62 -0.28 -2.30
CA LEU A 105 -7.72 -0.64 -3.72
C LEU A 105 -7.43 0.58 -4.60
N TYR A 106 -8.02 1.73 -4.27
CA TYR A 106 -7.81 2.98 -5.02
C TYR A 106 -6.39 3.50 -4.88
N LEU A 107 -5.77 3.43 -3.68
CA LEU A 107 -4.36 3.77 -3.46
C LEU A 107 -3.43 2.89 -4.30
N THR A 108 -3.68 1.58 -4.31
CA THR A 108 -2.90 0.64 -5.12
C THR A 108 -3.01 0.99 -6.61
N LYS A 109 -4.21 1.27 -7.08
CA LYS A 109 -4.47 1.65 -8.48
C LYS A 109 -3.82 2.98 -8.84
N ALA A 110 -3.93 3.98 -7.96
CA ALA A 110 -3.28 5.28 -8.13
C ALA A 110 -1.76 5.15 -8.23
N SER A 111 -1.14 4.38 -7.33
CA SER A 111 0.30 4.10 -7.34
C SER A 111 0.77 3.44 -8.65
N ILE A 112 0.01 2.47 -9.17
CA ILE A 112 0.34 1.82 -10.45
C ILE A 112 0.30 2.83 -11.60
N HIS A 113 -0.76 3.66 -11.69
CA HIS A 113 -0.86 4.70 -12.72
C HIS A 113 0.23 5.78 -12.57
N ALA A 114 0.60 6.16 -11.35
CA ALA A 114 1.71 7.07 -11.08
C ALA A 114 3.04 6.52 -11.64
N GLN A 115 3.32 5.24 -11.41
CA GLN A 115 4.50 4.57 -11.94
C GLN A 115 4.48 4.46 -13.48
N GLN A 116 3.30 4.33 -14.11
CA GLN A 116 3.10 4.38 -15.56
C GLN A 116 3.22 5.80 -16.13
N ARG A 117 3.45 6.83 -15.28
CA ARG A 117 3.43 8.25 -15.60
C ARG A 117 2.08 8.75 -16.12
N GLU A 118 1.02 8.06 -15.77
CA GLU A 118 -0.36 8.44 -16.07
C GLU A 118 -0.91 9.34 -14.94
N HIS A 119 -0.22 10.46 -14.68
CA HIS A 119 -0.41 11.33 -13.52
C HIS A 119 -1.86 11.77 -13.31
N LYS A 120 -2.60 12.06 -14.39
CA LYS A 120 -4.02 12.44 -14.29
C LYS A 120 -4.90 11.30 -13.77
N GLN A 121 -4.61 10.06 -14.17
CA GLN A 121 -5.33 8.89 -13.67
C GLN A 121 -4.96 8.61 -12.21
N ALA A 122 -3.67 8.71 -11.86
CA ALA A 122 -3.21 8.59 -10.49
C ALA A 122 -3.96 9.57 -9.56
N ILE A 123 -4.01 10.87 -9.92
CA ILE A 123 -4.75 11.90 -9.16
C ILE A 123 -6.23 11.51 -9.01
N ARG A 124 -6.85 11.01 -10.07
CA ARG A 124 -8.26 10.59 -10.01
C ARG A 124 -8.48 9.48 -8.98
N TYR A 125 -7.60 8.46 -8.98
CA TYR A 125 -7.73 7.33 -8.05
C TYR A 125 -7.33 7.69 -6.62
N PHE A 126 -6.35 8.56 -6.41
CA PHE A 126 -6.06 9.13 -5.09
C PHE A 126 -7.25 9.92 -4.52
N LYS A 127 -7.97 10.67 -5.36
CA LYS A 127 -9.19 11.38 -4.91
C LYS A 127 -10.31 10.42 -4.53
N LEU A 128 -10.48 9.30 -5.25
CA LEU A 128 -11.40 8.25 -4.84
C LEU A 128 -10.97 7.60 -3.52
N ALA A 129 -9.67 7.40 -3.32
CA ALA A 129 -9.17 6.89 -2.04
C ALA A 129 -9.52 7.81 -0.87
N LEU A 130 -9.44 9.14 -1.02
CA LEU A 130 -9.87 10.10 0.01
C LEU A 130 -11.34 9.97 0.40
N GLU A 131 -12.21 9.57 -0.54
CA GLU A 131 -13.65 9.39 -0.27
C GLU A 131 -13.92 8.13 0.57
N HIS A 132 -12.97 7.18 0.60
CA HIS A 132 -13.11 5.88 1.25
C HIS A 132 -12.12 5.67 2.41
N SER A 133 -11.24 6.63 2.70
CA SER A 133 -10.25 6.57 3.78
C SER A 133 -10.68 7.35 5.01
N ASP A 134 -10.08 6.99 6.14
CA ASP A 134 -10.26 7.74 7.37
C ASP A 134 -9.55 9.11 7.31
N PRO A 135 -10.11 10.16 7.94
CA PRO A 135 -9.51 11.50 7.92
C PRO A 135 -8.06 11.55 8.43
N GLU A 136 -7.66 10.58 9.25
CA GLU A 136 -6.29 10.47 9.78
C GLU A 136 -5.25 10.10 8.72
N GLU A 137 -5.69 9.50 7.61
CA GLU A 137 -4.83 9.11 6.49
C GLU A 137 -4.77 10.18 5.39
N HIS A 138 -5.61 11.21 5.46
CA HIS A 138 -5.77 12.18 4.38
C HIS A 138 -4.50 12.97 4.08
N ASP A 139 -3.65 13.24 5.07
CA ASP A 139 -2.44 14.03 4.88
C ASP A 139 -1.45 13.36 3.92
N TYR A 140 -1.29 12.04 4.01
CA TYR A 140 -0.45 11.26 3.09
C TYR A 140 -1.05 11.20 1.69
N ILE A 141 -2.37 11.02 1.57
CA ILE A 141 -3.03 10.97 0.26
C ILE A 141 -2.98 12.32 -0.44
N TYR A 142 -3.18 13.44 0.29
CA TYR A 142 -2.99 14.77 -0.26
C TYR A 142 -1.54 15.02 -0.70
N LEU A 143 -0.55 14.51 0.04
CA LEU A 143 0.85 14.59 -0.36
C LEU A 143 1.08 13.88 -1.71
N ASP A 144 0.58 12.66 -1.87
CA ASP A 144 0.69 11.91 -3.12
C ASP A 144 0.02 12.64 -4.29
N ILE A 145 -1.18 13.21 -4.09
CA ILE A 145 -1.86 14.02 -5.10
C ILE A 145 -1.01 15.23 -5.50
N ALA A 146 -0.40 15.91 -4.53
CA ALA A 146 0.42 17.09 -4.79
C ALA A 146 1.67 16.74 -5.61
N ILE A 147 2.33 15.64 -5.28
CA ILE A 147 3.47 15.12 -6.06
C ILE A 147 3.06 14.86 -7.52
N GLU A 148 1.88 14.29 -7.75
CA GLU A 148 1.40 14.05 -9.12
C GLU A 148 1.04 15.35 -9.86
N TYR A 149 0.52 16.38 -9.17
CA TYR A 149 0.34 17.71 -9.74
C TYR A 149 1.68 18.37 -10.10
N GLU A 150 2.71 18.27 -9.23
CA GLU A 150 4.06 18.76 -9.52
C GLU A 150 4.64 18.12 -10.78
N ARG A 151 4.48 16.80 -10.95
CA ARG A 151 4.92 16.09 -12.15
C ARG A 151 4.22 16.55 -13.43
N LEU A 152 3.01 17.07 -13.30
CA LEU A 152 2.28 17.74 -14.40
C LEU A 152 2.66 19.21 -14.57
N GLN A 153 3.56 19.76 -13.73
CA GLN A 153 3.93 21.19 -13.67
C GLN A 153 2.75 22.09 -13.29
N LEU A 154 1.76 21.54 -12.61
CA LEU A 154 0.60 22.25 -12.08
C LEU A 154 0.90 22.69 -10.63
N TYR A 155 1.87 23.62 -10.50
CA TYR A 155 2.45 24.00 -9.21
C TYR A 155 1.44 24.65 -8.27
N GLN A 156 0.48 25.43 -8.78
CA GLN A 156 -0.53 26.04 -7.93
C GLN A 156 -1.46 24.98 -7.31
N GLU A 157 -1.89 24.00 -8.12
CA GLU A 157 -2.71 22.89 -7.65
C GLU A 157 -1.94 22.02 -6.64
N ALA A 158 -0.62 21.83 -6.85
CA ALA A 158 0.23 21.14 -5.89
C ALA A 158 0.28 21.89 -4.54
N ILE A 159 0.54 23.20 -4.57
CA ILE A 159 0.58 24.06 -3.37
C ILE A 159 -0.76 24.01 -2.61
N ASP A 160 -1.88 24.18 -3.32
CA ASP A 160 -3.21 24.14 -2.71
C ASP A 160 -3.50 22.79 -2.05
N THR A 161 -3.03 21.71 -2.68
CA THR A 161 -3.18 20.34 -2.17
C THR A 161 -2.27 20.09 -0.95
N LEU A 162 -1.03 20.59 -0.96
CA LEU A 162 -0.12 20.51 0.18
C LEU A 162 -0.66 21.27 1.40
N HIS A 163 -1.34 22.37 1.19
CA HIS A 163 -2.05 23.06 2.27
C HIS A 163 -3.18 22.21 2.86
N GLN A 164 -3.88 21.36 2.07
CA GLN A 164 -4.85 20.41 2.62
C GLN A 164 -4.14 19.31 3.45
N ALA A 165 -3.00 18.80 2.98
CA ALA A 165 -2.19 17.84 3.76
C ALA A 165 -1.80 18.43 5.12
N LEU A 166 -1.28 19.67 5.15
CA LEU A 166 -0.89 20.36 6.38
C LEU A 166 -2.07 20.77 7.27
N LYS A 167 -3.26 20.91 6.70
CA LYS A 167 -4.48 21.13 7.49
C LYS A 167 -4.92 19.85 8.20
N ALA A 168 -4.77 18.69 7.55
CA ALA A 168 -5.03 17.39 8.15
C ALA A 168 -3.96 17.06 9.21
N ASN A 169 -2.69 17.24 8.89
CA ASN A 169 -1.58 17.02 9.81
C ASN A 169 -0.52 18.13 9.69
N LYS A 170 -0.49 19.03 10.66
CA LYS A 170 0.44 20.17 10.67
C LYS A 170 1.92 19.75 10.77
N ASN A 171 2.19 18.55 11.26
CA ASN A 171 3.53 18.02 11.47
C ASN A 171 3.99 17.10 10.33
N ASN A 172 3.28 17.05 9.20
CA ASN A 172 3.70 16.29 8.04
C ASN A 172 4.95 16.94 7.42
N GLU A 173 6.13 16.45 7.81
CA GLU A 173 7.44 16.98 7.37
C GLU A 173 7.63 16.85 5.86
N ALA A 174 7.12 15.78 5.25
CA ALA A 174 7.21 15.59 3.82
C ALA A 174 6.39 16.63 3.05
N ALA A 175 5.17 16.94 3.53
CA ALA A 175 4.34 17.99 2.93
C ALA A 175 4.98 19.38 3.09
N LEU A 176 5.63 19.67 4.22
CA LEU A 176 6.37 20.91 4.43
C LEU A 176 7.57 21.02 3.47
N TYR A 177 8.30 19.94 3.28
CA TYR A 177 9.44 19.89 2.36
C TYR A 177 8.99 20.12 0.91
N GLU A 178 7.97 19.40 0.44
CA GLU A 178 7.46 19.56 -0.92
C GLU A 178 6.86 20.95 -1.16
N LEU A 179 6.20 21.53 -0.16
CA LEU A 179 5.69 22.89 -0.25
C LEU A 179 6.84 23.91 -0.45
N GLY A 180 7.95 23.74 0.27
CA GLY A 180 9.15 24.56 0.05
C GLY A 180 9.68 24.45 -1.38
N ARG A 181 9.72 23.24 -1.93
CA ARG A 181 10.16 22.99 -3.32
C ARG A 181 9.24 23.62 -4.38
N CYS A 182 7.95 23.72 -4.11
CA CYS A 182 7.01 24.36 -5.04
C CYS A 182 7.15 25.89 -5.11
N TYR A 183 7.78 26.51 -4.11
CA TYR A 183 8.01 27.96 -4.09
C TYR A 183 9.38 28.38 -4.65
N ASP A 184 10.31 27.46 -4.86
CA ASP A 184 11.66 27.70 -5.43
C ASP A 184 11.62 27.65 -6.97
#